data_856bc2b4a953d7b70e483decdb958a38
#
_entry.id   856bc2b4a953d7b70e483decdb958a38
#
_cell.length_a   1.000
_cell.length_b   1.000
_cell.length_c   1.000
_cell.angle_alpha   90.00
_cell.angle_beta   90.00
_cell.angle_gamma   90.00
#
_symmetry.space_group_name_H-M   'P 1'
#
loop_
_entity.id
_entity.type
_entity.pdbx_description
1 polymer ?
#
loop_
_entity_poly.entity_id
_entity_poly.type
_entity_poly.pdbx_seq_one_letter_code
_entity_poly.pdbx_strand_id
1 'polypeptide(L)'
;MADYETERTQTGVRISTPVLKVLRALADYKNMSLGELVEGVMLHAFDNKTPFSKETLRVVAQLREVYGLDLTSADAGAVKKDK
;
A
#
# COMPACT_ATOMS: atom_id res chain seq x y z
N MET A 1 1.27 7.13 -21.33
CA MET A 1 1.78 6.82 -20.76
C MET A 1 2.81 6.41 -20.92
N ALA A 2 3.22 6.42 -20.55
CA ALA A 2 4.21 6.10 -20.75
C ALA A 2 4.63 4.98 -20.51
N ASP A 3 5.03 4.51 -21.20
CA ASP A 3 5.44 3.40 -21.12
C ASP A 3 6.79 3.46 -20.90
N TYR A 4 7.25 3.94 -19.89
CA TYR A 4 8.60 3.96 -19.66
C TYR A 4 9.06 2.62 -19.24
N GLU A 5 10.28 2.31 -19.54
CA GLU A 5 10.83 1.11 -19.20
C GLU A 5 11.80 1.34 -18.13
N THR A 6 11.43 1.20 -16.93
CA THR A 6 12.27 1.40 -15.77
C THR A 6 12.86 0.08 -15.35
N GLU A 7 14.13 0.08 -15.07
CA GLU A 7 14.77 -1.10 -14.55
C GLU A 7 14.12 -1.48 -13.23
N ARG A 8 13.86 -2.75 -13.03
CA ARG A 8 13.21 -3.20 -11.83
C ARG A 8 14.16 -4.05 -11.01
N THR A 9 14.20 -3.78 -9.73
CA THR A 9 15.07 -4.47 -8.82
C THR A 9 14.24 -5.29 -7.85
N GLN A 10 14.60 -6.54 -7.68
CA GLN A 10 13.91 -7.36 -6.71
C GLN A 10 14.43 -7.01 -5.32
N THR A 11 13.54 -6.79 -4.38
CA THR A 11 13.94 -6.44 -3.04
C THR A 11 13.03 -7.15 -2.05
N GLY A 12 13.49 -7.36 -0.86
CA GLY A 12 12.70 -8.00 0.17
C GLY A 12 12.54 -7.08 1.36
N VAL A 13 11.34 -7.03 1.89
CA VAL A 13 11.08 -6.23 3.07
C VAL A 13 10.23 -7.06 4.02
N ARG A 14 10.28 -6.71 5.28
CA ARG A 14 9.46 -7.36 6.28
C ARG A 14 8.30 -6.45 6.60
N ILE A 15 7.10 -6.95 6.42
CA ILE A 15 5.88 -6.18 6.63
C ILE A 15 5.02 -6.99 7.59
N SER A 16 4.34 -6.31 8.51
CA SER A 16 3.49 -7.04 9.44
C SER A 16 2.47 -7.84 8.64
N THR A 17 2.17 -9.03 9.11
CA THR A 17 1.34 -9.97 8.37
C THR A 17 -0.05 -9.39 8.03
N PRO A 18 -0.75 -8.73 8.96
CA PRO A 18 -2.06 -8.18 8.59
C PRO A 18 -1.96 -7.11 7.51
N VAL A 19 -0.91 -6.29 7.54
CA VAL A 19 -0.73 -5.27 6.50
C VAL A 19 -0.52 -5.94 5.16
N LEU A 20 0.31 -6.99 5.14
CA LEU A 20 0.56 -7.69 3.90
C LEU A 20 -0.69 -8.34 3.35
N LYS A 21 -1.53 -8.91 4.22
CA LYS A 21 -2.76 -9.53 3.79
C LYS A 21 -3.71 -8.52 3.17
N VAL A 22 -3.82 -7.35 3.77
CA VAL A 22 -4.67 -6.29 3.21
C VAL A 22 -4.11 -5.84 1.87
N LEU A 23 -2.79 -5.67 1.79
CA LEU A 23 -2.16 -5.25 0.54
C LEU A 23 -2.43 -6.25 -0.59
N ARG A 24 -2.28 -7.53 -0.30
CA ARG A 24 -2.48 -8.54 -1.34
C ARG A 24 -3.93 -8.59 -1.79
N ALA A 25 -4.85 -8.52 -0.84
CA ALA A 25 -6.26 -8.53 -1.20
C ALA A 25 -6.65 -7.29 -2.00
N LEU A 26 -6.07 -6.16 -1.64
CA LEU A 26 -6.36 -4.92 -2.35
C LEU A 26 -5.78 -4.97 -3.77
N ALA A 27 -4.59 -5.52 -3.92
CA ALA A 27 -4.00 -5.67 -5.25
C ALA A 27 -4.90 -6.53 -6.12
N ASP A 28 -5.40 -7.64 -5.57
CA ASP A 28 -6.32 -8.49 -6.31
C ASP A 28 -7.58 -7.75 -6.69
N TYR A 29 -8.13 -6.99 -5.78
CA TYR A 29 -9.33 -6.22 -6.03
C TYR A 29 -9.11 -5.24 -7.18
N LYS A 30 -7.94 -4.63 -7.24
CA LYS A 30 -7.62 -3.67 -8.28
C LYS A 30 -7.02 -4.33 -9.51
N ASN A 31 -6.87 -5.64 -9.48
CA ASN A 31 -6.36 -6.39 -10.61
C ASN A 31 -4.96 -5.97 -10.99
N MET A 32 -4.12 -5.85 -10.02
CA MET A 32 -2.72 -5.48 -10.24
C MET A 32 -1.84 -6.32 -9.34
N SER A 33 -0.55 -6.32 -9.61
CA SER A 33 0.38 -7.06 -8.79
C SER A 33 0.66 -6.31 -7.50
N LEU A 34 1.17 -7.02 -6.50
CA LEU A 34 1.53 -6.39 -5.24
C LEU A 34 2.57 -5.29 -5.46
N GLY A 35 3.56 -5.57 -6.30
CA GLY A 35 4.59 -4.58 -6.58
C GLY A 35 4.01 -3.31 -7.21
N GLU A 36 3.09 -3.48 -8.14
CA GLU A 36 2.45 -2.33 -8.78
C GLU A 36 1.66 -1.52 -7.77
N LEU A 37 0.97 -2.19 -6.86
CA LEU A 37 0.19 -1.47 -5.86
C LEU A 37 1.11 -0.68 -4.94
N VAL A 38 2.16 -1.32 -4.44
CA VAL A 38 3.08 -0.67 -3.51
C VAL A 38 3.76 0.51 -4.20
N GLU A 39 4.20 0.31 -5.43
CA GLU A 39 4.86 1.38 -6.16
C GLU A 39 3.93 2.56 -6.37
N GLY A 40 2.68 2.28 -6.73
CA GLY A 40 1.71 3.34 -6.94
C GLY A 40 1.43 4.13 -5.67
N VAL A 41 1.31 3.42 -4.56
CA VAL A 41 1.08 4.08 -3.28
C VAL A 41 2.26 4.99 -2.94
N MET A 42 3.47 4.49 -3.16
CA MET A 42 4.66 5.27 -2.83
C MET A 42 4.79 6.50 -3.71
N LEU A 43 4.50 6.35 -5.01
CA LEU A 43 4.58 7.51 -5.89
C LEU A 43 3.58 8.59 -5.49
N HIS A 44 2.39 8.19 -5.08
CA HIS A 44 1.41 9.16 -4.60
C HIS A 44 1.91 9.83 -3.33
N ALA A 45 2.47 9.04 -2.43
CA ALA A 45 2.96 9.59 -1.18
C ALA A 45 4.10 10.58 -1.42
N PHE A 46 5.00 10.26 -2.35
CA PHE A 46 6.11 11.15 -2.68
C PHE A 46 5.61 12.47 -3.25
N ASP A 47 4.48 12.44 -3.96
CA ASP A 47 3.89 13.64 -4.52
C ASP A 47 2.93 14.33 -3.57
N ASN A 48 2.85 13.85 -2.35
CA ASN A 48 1.94 14.38 -1.35
C ASN A 48 0.49 14.30 -1.82
N LYS A 49 0.14 13.18 -2.43
CA LYS A 49 -1.21 12.94 -2.90
C LYS A 49 -1.77 11.69 -2.23
N THR A 50 -3.09 11.67 -2.07
CA THR A 50 -3.72 10.48 -1.49
C THR A 50 -3.75 9.38 -2.52
N PRO A 51 -3.31 8.17 -2.16
CA PRO A 51 -3.22 7.10 -3.15
C PRO A 51 -4.54 6.42 -3.47
N PHE A 52 -5.56 6.58 -2.65
CA PHE A 52 -6.81 5.84 -2.83
C PHE A 52 -8.00 6.75 -2.90
N SER A 53 -8.94 6.39 -3.78
CA SER A 53 -10.22 7.08 -3.86
C SER A 53 -11.08 6.72 -2.64
N LYS A 54 -12.19 7.42 -2.47
CA LYS A 54 -13.10 7.10 -1.38
C LYS A 54 -13.64 5.70 -1.50
N GLU A 55 -13.89 5.25 -2.71
CA GLU A 55 -14.39 3.92 -2.92
C GLU A 55 -13.35 2.89 -2.53
N THR A 56 -12.11 3.09 -2.92
CA THR A 56 -11.04 2.18 -2.54
C THR A 56 -10.84 2.18 -1.04
N LEU A 57 -10.98 3.34 -0.39
CA LEU A 57 -10.83 3.39 1.06
C LEU A 57 -11.91 2.60 1.77
N ARG A 58 -13.10 2.51 1.20
CA ARG A 58 -14.13 1.65 1.76
C ARG A 58 -13.73 0.20 1.71
N VAL A 59 -13.13 -0.22 0.60
CA VAL A 59 -12.65 -1.58 0.46
C VAL A 59 -11.54 -1.84 1.47
N VAL A 60 -10.64 -0.88 1.63
CA VAL A 60 -9.56 -1.02 2.60
C VAL A 60 -10.14 -1.20 4.01
N ALA A 61 -11.16 -0.42 4.36
CA ALA A 61 -11.77 -0.53 5.69
C ALA A 61 -12.34 -1.93 5.91
N GLN A 62 -12.97 -2.49 4.89
CA GLN A 62 -13.51 -3.82 4.99
C GLN A 62 -12.42 -4.87 5.13
N LEU A 63 -11.35 -4.71 4.37
CA LEU A 63 -10.24 -5.65 4.43
C LEU A 63 -9.52 -5.58 5.78
N ARG A 64 -9.39 -4.39 6.33
CA ARG A 64 -8.81 -4.24 7.65
C ARG A 64 -9.59 -5.05 8.68
N GLU A 65 -10.90 -5.01 8.56
CA GLU A 65 -11.73 -5.76 9.48
C GLU A 65 -11.59 -7.25 9.28
N VAL A 66 -11.61 -7.69 8.04
CA VAL A 66 -11.50 -9.11 7.72
C VAL A 66 -10.19 -9.70 8.24
N TYR A 67 -9.10 -8.98 8.08
CA TYR A 67 -7.79 -9.51 8.43
C TYR A 67 -7.28 -9.02 9.79
N GLY A 68 -8.11 -8.32 10.52
CA GLY A 68 -7.73 -7.90 11.87
C GLY A 68 -6.60 -6.90 11.89
N LEU A 69 -6.55 -5.99 10.91
CA LEU A 69 -5.49 -5.01 10.87
C LEU A 69 -5.87 -3.80 11.73
N ASP A 70 -5.27 -3.71 12.91
CA ASP A 70 -5.54 -2.62 13.83
C ASP A 70 -4.47 -1.53 13.80
N LEU A 71 -3.37 -1.80 13.15
CA LEU A 71 -2.29 -0.80 13.08
C LEU A 71 -2.74 0.40 12.28
N THR A 72 -2.26 1.56 12.66
CA THR A 72 -2.54 2.79 11.93
C THR A 72 -1.22 3.49 11.64
N SER A 73 -1.30 4.61 10.96
CA SER A 73 -0.10 5.37 10.64
C SER A 73 0.64 5.82 11.89
N ALA A 74 -0.05 5.92 13.03
CA ALA A 74 0.60 6.27 14.26
C ALA A 74 1.59 5.21 14.72
N ASP A 75 1.43 3.98 14.22
CA ASP A 75 2.32 2.88 14.58
C ASP A 75 3.51 2.75 13.66
N ALA A 76 3.60 3.56 12.64
CA ALA A 76 4.71 3.48 11.70
C ALA A 76 5.95 4.08 12.37
N GLY A 77 6.88 3.22 12.72
CA GLY A 77 8.00 3.61 13.57
C GLY A 77 8.86 4.71 13.00
N ALA A 78 9.36 4.49 11.80
CA ALA A 78 10.29 5.46 11.22
C ALA A 78 9.61 6.76 10.85
N VAL A 79 8.43 6.66 10.28
CA VAL A 79 7.68 7.84 9.86
C VAL A 79 7.26 8.66 11.06
N LYS A 80 6.90 7.96 12.13
CA LYS A 80 6.45 8.61 13.32
C LYS A 80 7.52 9.48 13.94
N LYS A 81 8.77 9.15 13.78
CA LYS A 81 9.86 9.90 14.34
C LYS A 81 10.35 10.99 13.42
N ASP A 82 9.88 11.00 12.20
CA ASP A 82 10.37 11.93 11.25
C ASP A 82 9.60 13.19 11.39
N LYS A 83 10.22 14.22 11.83
CA LYS A 83 9.48 15.42 11.98
C LYS A 83 9.92 16.46 11.08
#